data_65e282d68f58056e07e4494524c8cb7a
#
_entry.id   65e282d68f58056e07e4494524c8cb7a
#
_cell.length_a   1.000
_cell.length_b   1.000
_cell.length_c   1.000
_cell.angle_alpha   90.00
_cell.angle_beta   90.00
_cell.angle_gamma   90.00
#
_symmetry.space_group_name_H-M   'P 1'
#
loop_
_entity.id
_entity.type
_entity.pdbx_description
1 polymer ?
#
loop_
_entity_poly.entity_id
_entity_poly.type
_entity_poly.pdbx_seq_one_letter_code
_entity_poly.pdbx_strand_id
1 'polypeptide(L)'
;MSNRLPKKSADNSPVKKKRADLSPLSIEKICPDFREWPDSWKGEDKDVPYGEGLIELLRPFIQSLIDHGWSKATIRNHIDNLWLLGGEIIREVNDDNEYRRFTPRQKLLDSIGPEGGPYCRHLDSEEECRSFDATCRKLYKYLIDEKAEPS
;
A
#
# COMPACT_ATOMS: atom_id res chain seq x y z
N MET A 1 3.97 -14.16 25.60
CA MET A 1 3.59 -13.86 25.82
C MET A 1 3.57 -13.55 25.76
N SER A 2 4.07 -13.52 25.61
CA SER A 2 3.94 -12.98 25.66
C SER A 2 4.25 -12.62 25.59
N ASN A 3 4.61 -12.38 25.46
CA ASN A 3 4.70 -11.84 25.66
C ASN A 3 4.87 -11.49 25.59
N ARG A 4 5.01 -11.33 25.31
CA ARG A 4 4.99 -10.77 25.50
C ARG A 4 5.08 -10.26 25.39
N LEU A 5 5.41 -10.16 25.20
CA LEU A 5 5.36 -9.36 25.27
C LEU A 5 5.38 -8.91 25.33
N PRO A 6 5.66 -8.79 25.33
CA PRO A 6 5.69 -8.14 25.55
C PRO A 6 5.88 -7.65 25.42
N LYS A 7 6.03 -7.37 25.28
CA LYS A 7 6.10 -6.71 25.43
C LYS A 7 6.17 -6.14 25.17
N LYS A 8 6.33 -6.07 24.97
CA LYS A 8 6.39 -5.36 24.97
C LYS A 8 6.31 -4.80 24.67
N SER A 9 6.48 -4.85 24.42
CA SER A 9 6.38 -4.14 24.36
C SER A 9 6.58 -3.59 24.16
N ALA A 10 6.63 -3.60 23.93
CA ALA A 10 6.71 -2.92 23.91
C ALA A 10 6.89 -2.34 23.58
N ASP A 11 6.97 -2.12 23.51
CA ASP A 11 7.14 -1.46 23.38
C ASP A 11 6.90 -0.79 23.00
N ASN A 12 6.77 -0.48 22.95
CA ASN A 12 6.70 0.30 22.73
C ASN A 12 6.79 1.04 22.45
N SER A 13 6.89 1.26 22.38
CA SER A 13 7.31 2.02 22.21
C SER A 13 7.60 2.65 21.94
N PRO A 14 7.63 3.09 22.12
CA PRO A 14 8.29 3.77 21.84
C PRO A 14 8.75 4.02 21.46
N VAL A 15 8.62 4.09 21.53
CA VAL A 15 9.45 4.25 21.35
C VAL A 15 9.73 4.64 20.80
N LYS A 16 9.76 5.00 20.69
CA LYS A 16 10.36 5.54 20.35
C LYS A 16 11.37 5.74 20.30
N LYS A 17 11.80 5.70 20.37
CA LYS A 17 12.87 5.92 20.42
C LYS A 17 13.72 5.55 20.03
N LYS A 18 13.74 5.10 19.97
CA LYS A 18 14.58 4.88 19.58
C LYS A 18 15.06 4.50 18.65
N ARG A 19 14.70 4.57 18.41
CA ARG A 19 15.26 4.26 17.30
C ARG A 19 16.56 4.62 17.23
N ALA A 20 17.14 3.88 17.81
CA ALA A 20 18.43 4.24 18.10
C ALA A 20 19.28 4.31 16.93
N ASP A 21 19.16 3.45 16.02
CA ASP A 21 20.16 3.45 15.03
C ASP A 21 19.87 4.47 14.01
N LEU A 22 19.01 5.27 14.08
CA LEU A 22 18.82 6.40 13.21
C LEU A 22 18.73 6.10 11.74
N SER A 23 18.92 4.85 11.34
CA SER A 23 18.67 4.50 9.94
C SER A 23 17.19 4.51 9.70
N PRO A 24 16.74 5.09 8.62
CA PRO A 24 15.32 5.04 8.32
C PRO A 24 14.87 3.62 8.15
N LEU A 25 13.70 3.31 8.68
CA LEU A 25 13.10 2.03 8.42
C LEU A 25 12.72 1.99 6.95
N SER A 26 13.08 0.95 6.26
CA SER A 26 12.75 0.84 4.85
C SER A 26 11.49 0.01 4.67
N ILE A 27 10.86 0.17 3.53
CA ILE A 27 9.68 -0.60 3.20
C ILE A 27 10.02 -2.08 3.21
N GLU A 28 11.16 -2.44 2.67
CA GLU A 28 11.54 -3.85 2.56
C GLU A 28 11.81 -4.48 3.92
N LYS A 29 12.09 -3.70 4.95
CA LYS A 29 12.23 -4.25 6.28
C LYS A 29 10.88 -4.63 6.88
N ILE A 30 9.83 -3.92 6.48
CA ILE A 30 8.50 -4.24 6.96
C ILE A 30 7.84 -5.26 6.04
N CYS A 31 8.08 -5.16 4.74
CA CYS A 31 7.48 -6.02 3.74
C CYS A 31 8.59 -6.49 2.80
N PRO A 32 9.27 -7.59 3.13
CA PRO A 32 10.41 -8.03 2.34
C PRO A 32 10.07 -8.39 0.90
N ASP A 33 8.83 -8.76 0.62
CA ASP A 33 8.43 -9.15 -0.73
C ASP A 33 7.84 -8.01 -1.55
N PHE A 34 7.97 -6.77 -1.08
CA PHE A 34 7.36 -5.64 -1.78
C PHE A 34 7.77 -5.57 -3.24
N ARG A 35 9.03 -5.78 -3.52
CA ARG A 35 9.53 -5.69 -4.90
C ARG A 35 9.01 -6.80 -5.79
N GLU A 36 8.51 -7.86 -5.18
CA GLU A 36 8.00 -9.00 -5.93
C GLU A 36 6.51 -8.91 -6.20
N TRP A 37 5.86 -7.87 -5.72
CA TRP A 37 4.43 -7.70 -5.92
C TRP A 37 4.01 -7.78 -7.39
N PRO A 38 4.72 -7.10 -8.33
CA PRO A 38 4.28 -7.18 -9.72
C PRO A 38 4.24 -8.62 -10.24
N ASP A 39 5.21 -9.42 -9.83
CA ASP A 39 5.24 -10.80 -10.24
C ASP A 39 4.10 -11.60 -9.60
N SER A 40 3.76 -11.27 -8.36
CA SER A 40 2.68 -11.96 -7.66
C SER A 40 1.31 -11.64 -8.25
N TRP A 41 1.16 -10.48 -8.87
CA TRP A 41 -0.12 -10.03 -9.42
C TRP A 41 -0.35 -10.51 -10.85
N LYS A 42 0.70 -10.87 -11.57
CA LYS A 42 0.59 -11.02 -13.01
C LYS A 42 -0.31 -12.17 -13.41
N GLY A 43 -1.09 -11.96 -14.46
CA GLY A 43 -1.75 -13.04 -15.15
C GLY A 43 -0.93 -13.45 -16.38
N GLU A 44 -0.15 -12.50 -16.90
CA GLU A 44 0.76 -12.77 -18.01
C GLU A 44 1.95 -11.84 -17.87
N ASP A 45 3.01 -12.15 -18.61
CA ASP A 45 4.27 -11.44 -18.42
C ASP A 45 4.17 -9.94 -18.67
N LYS A 46 3.32 -9.51 -19.58
CA LYS A 46 3.21 -8.09 -19.88
C LYS A 46 2.58 -7.28 -18.74
N ASP A 47 2.02 -7.97 -17.75
CA ASP A 47 1.48 -7.30 -16.57
C ASP A 47 2.58 -6.79 -15.65
N VAL A 48 3.79 -7.39 -15.72
CA VAL A 48 4.84 -7.06 -14.77
C VAL A 48 5.28 -5.60 -14.86
N PRO A 49 5.58 -5.06 -16.05
CA PRO A 49 5.95 -3.63 -16.09
C PRO A 49 4.86 -2.72 -15.57
N TYR A 50 3.60 -3.07 -15.80
CA TYR A 50 2.50 -2.27 -15.29
C TYR A 50 2.48 -2.29 -13.76
N GLY A 51 2.67 -3.48 -13.20
CA GLY A 51 2.75 -3.62 -11.76
C GLY A 51 3.94 -2.88 -11.17
N GLU A 52 5.06 -2.86 -11.88
CA GLU A 52 6.23 -2.11 -11.42
C GLU A 52 5.91 -0.63 -11.37
N GLY A 53 5.16 -0.12 -12.34
CA GLY A 53 4.72 1.26 -12.29
C GLY A 53 3.83 1.55 -11.11
N LEU A 54 2.98 0.58 -10.74
CA LEU A 54 2.13 0.76 -9.57
C LEU A 54 2.94 0.83 -8.29
N ILE A 55 3.90 -0.08 -8.09
CA ILE A 55 4.65 -0.05 -6.83
C ILE A 55 5.51 1.19 -6.72
N GLU A 56 5.95 1.77 -7.84
CA GLU A 56 6.68 3.02 -7.76
C GLU A 56 5.81 4.16 -7.27
N LEU A 57 4.52 4.10 -7.55
CA LEU A 57 3.59 5.09 -7.03
C LEU A 57 3.27 4.86 -5.57
N LEU A 58 3.23 3.60 -5.15
CA LEU A 58 2.90 3.26 -3.78
C LEU A 58 4.06 3.47 -2.83
N ARG A 59 5.28 3.36 -3.33
CA ARG A 59 6.47 3.44 -2.49
C ARG A 59 6.53 4.73 -1.67
N PRO A 60 6.41 5.91 -2.27
CA PRO A 60 6.50 7.13 -1.45
C PRO A 60 5.35 7.26 -0.46
N PHE A 61 4.18 6.73 -0.79
CA PHE A 61 3.07 6.73 0.16
C PHE A 61 3.40 5.90 1.38
N ILE A 62 3.89 4.67 1.16
CA ILE A 62 4.25 3.80 2.27
C ILE A 62 5.38 4.43 3.08
N GLN A 63 6.36 5.01 2.40
CA GLN A 63 7.45 5.66 3.10
C GLN A 63 6.95 6.82 3.95
N SER A 64 5.93 7.54 3.48
CA SER A 64 5.37 8.63 4.26
C SER A 64 4.72 8.13 5.54
N LEU A 65 4.12 6.94 5.51
CA LEU A 65 3.55 6.36 6.72
C LEU A 65 4.65 6.00 7.72
N ILE A 66 5.76 5.47 7.21
CA ILE A 66 6.89 5.14 8.05
C ILE A 66 7.47 6.41 8.68
N ASP A 67 7.67 7.44 7.86
CA ASP A 67 8.27 8.68 8.32
C ASP A 67 7.39 9.39 9.31
N HIS A 68 6.08 9.20 9.21
CA HIS A 68 5.12 9.83 10.11
C HIS A 68 5.11 9.17 11.48
N GLY A 69 5.73 8.01 11.60
CA GLY A 69 5.84 7.35 12.90
C GLY A 69 4.68 6.46 13.26
N TRP A 70 3.85 6.09 12.30
CA TRP A 70 2.77 5.14 12.57
C TRP A 70 3.36 3.82 13.06
N SER A 71 2.58 3.08 13.83
CA SER A 71 3.04 1.80 14.33
C SER A 71 3.27 0.83 13.20
N LYS A 72 4.16 -0.13 13.43
CA LYS A 72 4.40 -1.16 12.44
C LYS A 72 3.14 -1.91 12.08
N ALA A 73 2.30 -2.20 13.08
CA ALA A 73 1.05 -2.92 12.82
C ALA A 73 0.14 -2.13 11.89
N THR A 74 0.04 -0.83 12.12
CA THR A 74 -0.79 0.01 11.27
C THR A 74 -0.24 0.09 9.85
N ILE A 75 1.07 0.28 9.73
CA ILE A 75 1.70 0.34 8.42
C ILE A 75 1.49 -0.98 7.69
N ARG A 76 1.66 -2.09 8.39
CA ARG A 76 1.49 -3.40 7.79
C ARG A 76 0.07 -3.60 7.28
N ASN A 77 -0.90 -3.13 8.05
CA ASN A 77 -2.29 -3.23 7.64
C ASN A 77 -2.55 -2.46 6.34
N HIS A 78 -1.99 -1.26 6.23
CA HIS A 78 -2.11 -0.50 4.99
C HIS A 78 -1.40 -1.21 3.84
N ILE A 79 -0.22 -1.76 4.10
CA ILE A 79 0.53 -2.48 3.08
C ILE A 79 -0.28 -3.65 2.54
N ASP A 80 -0.90 -4.42 3.44
CA ASP A 80 -1.72 -5.54 3.01
C ASP A 80 -2.88 -5.08 2.12
N ASN A 81 -3.52 -3.97 2.48
CA ASN A 81 -4.60 -3.43 1.68
C ASN A 81 -4.10 -2.94 0.31
N LEU A 82 -2.90 -2.38 0.26
CA LEU A 82 -2.34 -1.92 -1.00
C LEU A 82 -2.01 -3.08 -1.92
N TRP A 83 -1.57 -4.20 -1.35
CA TRP A 83 -1.34 -5.37 -2.17
C TRP A 83 -2.63 -5.85 -2.82
N LEU A 84 -3.73 -5.84 -2.06
CA LEU A 84 -5.03 -6.20 -2.62
C LEU A 84 -5.45 -5.23 -3.71
N LEU A 85 -5.26 -3.94 -3.49
CA LEU A 85 -5.61 -2.93 -4.47
C LEU A 85 -4.86 -3.13 -5.78
N GLY A 86 -3.55 -3.34 -5.69
CA GLY A 86 -2.75 -3.56 -6.88
C GLY A 86 -3.19 -4.80 -7.63
N GLY A 87 -3.53 -5.85 -6.90
CA GLY A 87 -4.01 -7.07 -7.52
C GLY A 87 -5.31 -6.86 -8.30
N GLU A 88 -6.23 -6.07 -7.73
CA GLU A 88 -7.48 -5.79 -8.43
C GLU A 88 -7.23 -4.97 -9.69
N ILE A 89 -6.31 -4.00 -9.61
CA ILE A 89 -6.00 -3.19 -10.77
C ILE A 89 -5.39 -4.03 -11.89
N ILE A 90 -4.44 -4.88 -11.55
CA ILE A 90 -3.80 -5.73 -12.56
C ILE A 90 -4.81 -6.68 -13.17
N ARG A 91 -5.72 -7.21 -12.35
CA ARG A 91 -6.75 -8.10 -12.89
C ARG A 91 -7.62 -7.37 -13.90
N GLU A 92 -8.02 -6.14 -13.58
CA GLU A 92 -8.85 -5.37 -14.51
C GLU A 92 -8.10 -5.04 -15.80
N VAL A 93 -6.84 -4.66 -15.68
CA VAL A 93 -6.02 -4.35 -16.84
C VAL A 93 -5.84 -5.59 -17.72
N ASN A 94 -5.72 -6.75 -17.07
CA ASN A 94 -5.58 -8.01 -17.81
C ASN A 94 -6.88 -8.40 -18.51
N ASP A 95 -8.01 -8.17 -17.84
CA ASP A 95 -9.30 -8.54 -18.39
C ASP A 95 -9.74 -7.65 -19.54
N ASP A 96 -9.33 -6.37 -19.52
CA ASP A 96 -9.76 -5.42 -20.51
C ASP A 96 -8.57 -4.60 -20.98
N ASN A 97 -8.11 -4.89 -22.19
CA ASN A 97 -6.94 -4.24 -22.73
C ASN A 97 -7.08 -2.73 -22.90
N GLU A 98 -8.29 -2.21 -22.91
CA GLU A 98 -8.47 -0.76 -22.96
C GLU A 98 -7.82 -0.07 -21.78
N TYR A 99 -7.81 -0.75 -20.63
CA TYR A 99 -7.18 -0.16 -19.45
C TYR A 99 -5.68 -0.07 -19.57
N ARG A 100 -5.07 -0.82 -20.48
CA ARG A 100 -3.62 -0.70 -20.67
C ARG A 100 -3.22 0.62 -21.30
N ARG A 101 -4.17 1.34 -21.85
CA ARG A 101 -3.91 2.67 -22.36
C ARG A 101 -3.73 3.68 -21.25
N PHE A 102 -4.23 3.37 -20.07
CA PHE A 102 -4.03 4.21 -18.90
C PHE A 102 -2.62 4.00 -18.40
N THR A 103 -1.94 5.08 -18.00
CA THR A 103 -0.71 4.88 -17.25
C THR A 103 -1.08 4.27 -15.90
N PRO A 104 -0.11 3.64 -15.22
CA PRO A 104 -0.41 3.14 -13.87
C PRO A 104 -1.01 4.21 -12.96
N ARG A 105 -0.50 5.44 -13.03
CA ARG A 105 -1.05 6.52 -12.22
C ARG A 105 -2.50 6.81 -12.58
N GLN A 106 -2.79 6.90 -13.87
CA GLN A 106 -4.15 7.17 -14.31
C GLN A 106 -5.11 6.08 -13.83
N LYS A 107 -4.69 4.82 -13.98
CA LYS A 107 -5.54 3.71 -13.58
C LYS A 107 -5.72 3.69 -12.07
N LEU A 108 -4.66 3.96 -11.33
CA LEU A 108 -4.75 4.01 -9.88
C LEU A 108 -5.76 5.08 -9.44
N LEU A 109 -5.63 6.28 -10.00
CA LEU A 109 -6.55 7.37 -9.63
C LEU A 109 -7.97 7.12 -10.11
N ASP A 110 -8.13 6.34 -11.17
CA ASP A 110 -9.46 5.96 -11.63
C ASP A 110 -10.10 4.94 -10.68
N SER A 111 -9.28 4.15 -10.02
CA SER A 111 -9.77 3.04 -9.19
C SER A 111 -10.13 3.46 -7.77
N ILE A 112 -9.57 4.55 -7.28
CA ILE A 112 -9.80 4.98 -5.91
C ILE A 112 -10.37 6.39 -5.91
N GLY A 113 -10.86 6.83 -4.77
CA GLY A 113 -11.43 8.17 -4.68
C GLY A 113 -11.56 8.58 -3.23
N PRO A 114 -12.21 9.73 -2.98
CA PRO A 114 -12.34 10.21 -1.60
C PRO A 114 -13.23 9.33 -0.74
N GLU A 115 -13.93 8.37 -1.34
CA GLU A 115 -14.80 7.49 -0.58
C GLU A 115 -14.21 6.13 -0.33
N GLY A 116 -13.20 5.72 -1.08
CA GLY A 116 -12.61 4.41 -0.89
C GLY A 116 -12.06 3.86 -2.17
N GLY A 117 -12.06 2.54 -2.30
CA GLY A 117 -11.51 1.84 -3.45
C GLY A 117 -12.52 0.96 -4.16
N PRO A 118 -12.05 0.12 -5.07
CA PRO A 118 -12.94 -0.73 -5.83
C PRO A 118 -13.45 -1.88 -4.97
N TYR A 119 -14.49 -2.53 -5.49
CA TYR A 119 -14.92 -3.77 -4.87
C TYR A 119 -13.78 -4.79 -4.93
N CYS A 120 -13.54 -5.45 -3.84
CA CYS A 120 -12.49 -6.46 -3.76
C CYS A 120 -13.10 -7.75 -3.26
N ARG A 121 -13.15 -8.76 -4.12
CA ARG A 121 -13.80 -10.02 -3.80
C ARG A 121 -13.10 -10.81 -2.70
N HIS A 122 -11.86 -10.43 -2.37
CA HIS A 122 -11.11 -11.14 -1.34
C HIS A 122 -11.41 -10.64 0.07
N LEU A 123 -12.25 -9.62 0.19
CA LEU A 123 -12.62 -9.09 1.50
C LEU A 123 -13.95 -9.68 1.91
N ASP A 124 -13.96 -10.31 3.09
CA ASP A 124 -15.11 -11.10 3.52
C ASP A 124 -15.99 -10.43 4.56
N SER A 125 -15.51 -9.38 5.19
CA SER A 125 -16.29 -8.76 6.26
C SER A 125 -16.40 -7.27 6.04
N GLU A 126 -17.39 -6.66 6.68
CA GLU A 126 -17.52 -5.20 6.63
C GLU A 126 -16.30 -4.51 7.20
N GLU A 127 -15.74 -5.11 8.24
CA GLU A 127 -14.57 -4.53 8.87
C GLU A 127 -13.39 -4.49 7.91
N GLU A 128 -13.18 -5.59 7.19
CA GLU A 128 -12.11 -5.62 6.21
C GLU A 128 -12.35 -4.62 5.10
N CYS A 129 -13.59 -4.50 4.65
CA CYS A 129 -13.92 -3.54 3.60
C CYS A 129 -13.69 -2.12 4.07
N ARG A 130 -14.05 -1.81 5.32
CA ARG A 130 -13.81 -0.48 5.84
C ARG A 130 -12.32 -0.18 5.96
N SER A 131 -11.54 -1.17 6.37
CA SER A 131 -10.10 -1.01 6.47
C SER A 131 -9.50 -0.75 5.09
N PHE A 132 -9.91 -1.52 4.10
CA PHE A 132 -9.44 -1.37 2.74
C PHE A 132 -9.80 0.01 2.18
N ASP A 133 -11.05 0.42 2.36
CA ASP A 133 -11.49 1.72 1.88
C ASP A 133 -10.75 2.86 2.57
N ALA A 134 -10.44 2.69 3.86
CA ALA A 134 -9.69 3.71 4.58
C ALA A 134 -8.30 3.88 4.00
N THR A 135 -7.64 2.77 3.65
CA THR A 135 -6.34 2.84 3.00
C THR A 135 -6.44 3.55 1.66
N CYS A 136 -7.46 3.21 0.88
CA CYS A 136 -7.63 3.80 -0.44
C CYS A 136 -7.92 5.30 -0.36
N ARG A 137 -8.73 5.72 0.61
CA ARG A 137 -8.98 7.15 0.82
C ARG A 137 -7.70 7.89 1.17
N LYS A 138 -6.90 7.30 2.05
CA LYS A 138 -5.66 7.90 2.47
C LYS A 138 -4.68 8.02 1.31
N LEU A 139 -4.60 6.98 0.52
CA LEU A 139 -3.75 6.99 -0.67
C LEU A 139 -4.22 8.04 -1.67
N TYR A 140 -5.51 8.11 -1.90
CA TYR A 140 -6.06 9.07 -2.84
C TYR A 140 -5.70 10.49 -2.42
N LYS A 141 -5.90 10.79 -1.14
CA LYS A 141 -5.57 12.12 -0.64
C LYS A 141 -4.08 12.42 -0.80
N TYR A 142 -3.24 11.43 -0.52
CA TYR A 142 -1.81 11.61 -0.68
C TYR A 142 -1.44 11.93 -2.13
N LEU A 143 -2.00 11.19 -3.07
CA LEU A 143 -1.67 11.38 -4.48
C LEU A 143 -2.18 12.72 -5.00
N ILE A 144 -3.35 13.13 -4.57
CA ILE A 144 -3.91 14.41 -4.98
C ILE A 144 -3.11 15.57 -4.40
N ASP A 145 -2.77 15.48 -3.11
CA ASP A 145 -1.99 16.53 -2.47
C ASP A 145 -0.61 16.64 -3.10
N GLU A 146 0.02 15.49 -3.40
CA GLU A 146 1.33 15.50 -4.01
C GLU A 146 1.30 16.17 -5.37
N LYS A 147 0.26 15.87 -6.15
CA LYS A 147 0.13 16.45 -7.47
C LYS A 147 -0.11 17.95 -7.40
N ALA A 148 -0.83 18.39 -6.38
CA ALA A 148 -1.14 19.80 -6.23
C ALA A 148 0.06 20.62 -5.81
N GLU A 149 1.06 19.99 -5.24
CA GLU A 149 2.22 20.72 -4.78
C GLU A 149 3.04 21.20 -5.92
N PRO A 150 3.33 22.48 -5.97
CA PRO A 150 4.24 22.97 -7.00
C PRO A 150 5.62 22.48 -6.68
N SER A 151 6.33 22.11 -7.62
CA SER A 151 7.65 21.57 -7.32
C SER A 151 8.73 22.51 -7.69
#